data_a2f4ec820865f4b7d5f76cdd4760fd96
#
_entry.id   a2f4ec820865f4b7d5f76cdd4760fd96
#
_cell.length_a   1.000
_cell.length_b   1.000
_cell.length_c   1.000
_cell.angle_alpha   90.00
_cell.angle_beta   90.00
_cell.angle_gamma   90.00
#
_symmetry.space_group_name_H-M   'P 1'
#
loop_
_entity.id
_entity.type
_entity.pdbx_description
1 polymer ?
#
loop_
_entity_poly.entity_id
_entity_poly.type
_entity_poly.pdbx_seq_one_letter_code
_entity_poly.pdbx_strand_id
1 'polypeptide(L)'
;MFSFKLKTHKLNAIYSEPHFFILNKGIHSGKPMNDPCPNCFVCICSSEEEKEMLYWLVMGLCQGRVFEKYLCGSVIPFVRINDVKKALNWLSFNHTAKLVQYKKKVIAIQKVQQAKNSILQQLQSLQSLQKVLVSDLMK
;
A
#
# COMPACT_ATOMS: atom_id res chain seq x y z
N MET A 1 5.18 -15.71 12.89
CA MET A 1 5.54 -15.60 11.47
C MET A 1 4.24 -15.45 10.65
N PHE A 2 4.17 -14.52 9.72
CA PHE A 2 3.02 -14.41 8.82
C PHE A 2 3.00 -15.58 7.83
N SER A 3 1.83 -16.15 7.60
CA SER A 3 1.62 -17.14 6.56
C SER A 3 0.91 -16.47 5.38
N PHE A 4 1.61 -16.30 4.28
CA PHE A 4 1.07 -15.66 3.08
C PHE A 4 1.53 -16.35 1.81
N LYS A 5 0.75 -16.17 0.75
CA LYS A 5 1.10 -16.53 -0.63
C LYS A 5 1.05 -15.29 -1.49
N LEU A 6 2.14 -15.00 -2.20
CA LEU A 6 2.21 -13.89 -3.15
C LEU A 6 2.26 -14.43 -4.57
N LYS A 7 1.37 -13.96 -5.42
CA LYS A 7 1.31 -14.29 -6.84
C LYS A 7 0.80 -13.12 -7.68
N THR A 8 1.04 -13.18 -8.98
CA THR A 8 0.49 -12.19 -9.90
C THR A 8 -1.03 -12.33 -9.94
N HIS A 9 -1.74 -11.21 -9.81
CA HIS A 9 -3.19 -11.18 -9.97
C HIS A 9 -3.56 -11.38 -11.43
N LYS A 10 -4.50 -12.28 -11.70
CA LYS A 10 -5.08 -12.49 -13.03
C LYS A 10 -6.40 -11.72 -13.12
N LEU A 11 -6.62 -11.08 -14.25
CA LEU A 11 -7.87 -10.36 -14.52
C LEU A 11 -9.08 -11.27 -14.24
N ASN A 12 -10.09 -10.74 -13.56
CA ASN A 12 -11.30 -11.44 -13.14
C ASN A 12 -11.11 -12.62 -12.16
N ALA A 13 -9.92 -12.83 -11.61
CA ALA A 13 -9.74 -13.80 -10.55
C ALA A 13 -10.41 -13.37 -9.25
N ILE A 14 -11.10 -14.31 -8.60
CA ILE A 14 -11.78 -14.11 -7.32
C ILE A 14 -11.06 -14.94 -6.26
N TYR A 15 -10.89 -14.37 -5.08
CA TYR A 15 -10.21 -14.99 -3.95
C TYR A 15 -11.17 -15.06 -2.76
N SER A 16 -11.26 -16.24 -2.12
CA SER A 16 -12.11 -16.47 -0.96
C SER A 16 -11.40 -16.23 0.38
N GLU A 17 -10.07 -16.42 0.40
CA GLU A 17 -9.27 -16.18 1.59
C GLU A 17 -9.01 -14.68 1.82
N PRO A 18 -8.68 -14.26 3.05
CA PRO A 18 -8.26 -12.89 3.32
C PRO A 18 -7.08 -12.49 2.42
N HIS A 19 -7.22 -11.38 1.71
CA HIS A 19 -6.20 -10.96 0.75
C HIS A 19 -6.20 -9.44 0.56
N PHE A 20 -5.10 -8.95 0.00
CA PHE A 20 -4.97 -7.60 -0.50
C PHE A 20 -4.07 -7.59 -1.74
N PHE A 21 -4.03 -6.47 -2.43
CA PHE A 21 -3.27 -6.32 -3.66
C PHE A 21 -2.08 -5.40 -3.46
N ILE A 22 -1.04 -5.58 -4.26
CA ILE A 22 0.16 -4.74 -4.26
C ILE A 22 0.41 -4.27 -5.68
N LEU A 23 0.42 -2.96 -5.89
CA LEU A 23 0.70 -2.37 -7.19
C LEU A 23 2.11 -2.77 -7.65
N ASN A 24 2.25 -3.25 -8.89
CA ASN A 24 3.53 -3.72 -9.39
C ASN A 24 4.12 -2.87 -10.52
N LYS A 25 3.39 -1.87 -11.02
CA LYS A 25 3.81 -1.04 -12.15
C LYS A 25 3.57 0.45 -11.84
N GLY A 26 4.51 1.30 -12.27
CA GLY A 26 4.49 2.74 -12.01
C GLY A 26 5.40 3.15 -10.85
N ILE A 27 5.51 4.44 -10.62
CA ILE A 27 6.36 5.01 -9.57
C ILE A 27 5.91 4.68 -8.14
N HIS A 28 4.64 4.30 -7.98
CA HIS A 28 4.06 3.90 -6.70
C HIS A 28 4.03 2.37 -6.51
N SER A 29 4.82 1.63 -7.29
CA SER A 29 4.95 0.18 -7.14
C SER A 29 5.32 -0.21 -5.71
N GLY A 30 4.66 -1.23 -5.19
CA GLY A 30 4.75 -1.64 -3.79
C GLY A 30 3.60 -1.14 -2.92
N LYS A 31 2.76 -0.24 -3.42
CA LYS A 31 1.61 0.28 -2.67
C LYS A 31 0.56 -0.82 -2.45
N PRO A 32 0.16 -1.08 -1.20
CA PRO A 32 -0.94 -2.01 -0.92
C PRO A 32 -2.28 -1.38 -1.24
N MET A 33 -3.21 -2.20 -1.74
CA MET A 33 -4.54 -1.80 -2.16
C MET A 33 -5.57 -2.84 -1.73
N ASN A 34 -6.81 -2.40 -1.47
CA ASN A 34 -7.91 -3.32 -1.18
C ASN A 34 -8.59 -3.82 -2.48
N ASP A 35 -8.55 -3.03 -3.53
CA ASP A 35 -9.15 -3.36 -4.82
C ASP A 35 -8.09 -3.73 -5.85
N PRO A 36 -8.38 -4.69 -6.75
CA PRO A 36 -7.45 -5.09 -7.78
C PRO A 36 -7.29 -4.02 -8.87
N CYS A 37 -6.16 -4.05 -9.54
CA CYS A 37 -5.91 -3.30 -10.76
C CYS A 37 -5.24 -4.22 -11.80
N PRO A 38 -5.14 -3.83 -13.08
CA PRO A 38 -4.53 -4.66 -14.10
C PRO A 38 -3.09 -5.08 -13.83
N ASN A 39 -2.35 -4.25 -13.09
CA ASN A 39 -0.92 -4.45 -12.81
C ASN A 39 -0.70 -4.55 -11.29
N CYS A 40 -1.06 -5.67 -10.71
CA CYS A 40 -0.86 -5.92 -9.28
C CYS A 40 -0.53 -7.38 -8.97
N PHE A 41 0.08 -7.58 -7.81
CA PHE A 41 0.17 -8.88 -7.15
C PHE A 41 -0.99 -9.05 -6.19
N VAL A 42 -1.37 -10.28 -5.91
CA VAL A 42 -2.27 -10.61 -4.81
C VAL A 42 -1.47 -11.28 -3.69
N CYS A 43 -1.66 -10.77 -2.47
CA CYS A 43 -1.13 -11.34 -1.25
C CYS A 43 -2.28 -12.01 -0.49
N ILE A 44 -2.26 -13.33 -0.45
CA ILE A 44 -3.27 -14.15 0.23
C ILE A 44 -2.74 -14.51 1.60
N CYS A 45 -3.50 -14.20 2.64
CA CYS A 45 -3.14 -14.39 4.04
C CYS A 45 -3.96 -15.51 4.67
N SER A 46 -3.49 -16.07 5.79
CA SER A 46 -4.18 -17.16 6.48
C SER A 46 -5.33 -16.68 7.38
N SER A 47 -5.32 -15.41 7.78
CA SER A 47 -6.37 -14.81 8.60
C SER A 47 -6.56 -13.33 8.28
N GLU A 48 -7.71 -12.79 8.67
CA GLU A 48 -8.00 -11.36 8.51
C GLU A 48 -7.07 -10.49 9.36
N GLU A 49 -6.69 -10.97 10.56
CA GLU A 49 -5.74 -10.28 11.43
C GLU A 49 -4.35 -10.16 10.77
N GLU A 50 -3.86 -11.25 10.19
CA GLU A 50 -2.58 -11.25 9.47
C GLU A 50 -2.63 -10.35 8.23
N LYS A 51 -3.72 -10.39 7.47
CA LYS A 51 -3.95 -9.51 6.33
C LYS A 51 -3.84 -8.05 6.74
N GLU A 52 -4.59 -7.66 7.77
CA GLU A 52 -4.62 -6.26 8.24
C GLU A 52 -3.24 -5.80 8.72
N MET A 53 -2.56 -6.63 9.51
CA MET A 53 -1.23 -6.33 9.99
C MET A 53 -0.23 -6.19 8.84
N LEU A 54 -0.24 -7.14 7.91
CA LEU A 54 0.69 -7.17 6.79
C LEU A 54 0.42 -6.02 5.79
N TYR A 55 -0.85 -5.71 5.54
CA TYR A 55 -1.25 -4.57 4.72
C TYR A 55 -0.61 -3.26 5.22
N TRP A 56 -0.77 -2.97 6.52
CA TRP A 56 -0.24 -1.72 7.09
C TRP A 56 1.27 -1.70 7.21
N LEU A 57 1.91 -2.84 7.43
CA LEU A 57 3.37 -2.92 7.38
C LEU A 57 3.90 -2.66 5.97
N VAL A 58 3.26 -3.22 4.94
CA VAL A 58 3.59 -2.93 3.53
C VAL A 58 3.32 -1.47 3.19
N MET A 59 2.23 -0.89 3.69
CA MET A 59 1.95 0.55 3.55
C MET A 59 3.10 1.39 4.14
N GLY A 60 3.59 1.03 5.31
CA GLY A 60 4.74 1.68 5.94
C GLY A 60 6.01 1.58 5.09
N LEU A 61 6.29 0.40 4.53
CA LEU A 61 7.42 0.24 3.61
C LEU A 61 7.30 1.12 2.36
N CYS A 62 6.09 1.20 1.80
CA CYS A 62 5.80 2.05 0.65
C CYS A 62 5.97 3.54 0.98
N GLN A 63 5.39 4.01 2.08
CA GLN A 63 5.52 5.39 2.54
C GLN A 63 6.97 5.76 2.90
N GLY A 64 7.73 4.80 3.43
CA GLY A 64 9.17 4.93 3.71
C GLY A 64 10.06 4.80 2.49
N ARG A 65 9.48 4.69 1.28
CA ARG A 65 10.19 4.58 0.00
C ARG A 65 11.12 3.37 -0.10
N VAL A 66 10.84 2.31 0.65
CA VAL A 66 11.68 1.10 0.67
C VAL A 66 11.69 0.40 -0.69
N PHE A 67 10.58 0.43 -1.42
CA PHE A 67 10.48 -0.22 -2.74
C PHE A 67 11.18 0.56 -3.87
N GLU A 68 11.51 1.83 -3.69
CA GLU A 68 12.15 2.64 -4.74
C GLU A 68 13.48 2.05 -5.21
N LYS A 69 14.27 1.49 -4.30
CA LYS A 69 15.55 0.84 -4.62
C LYS A 69 15.40 -0.44 -5.45
N TYR A 70 14.21 -1.02 -5.50
CA TYR A 70 13.92 -2.23 -6.27
C TYR A 70 13.25 -1.95 -7.60
N LEU A 71 12.90 -0.68 -7.89
CA LEU A 71 12.27 -0.32 -9.15
C LEU A 71 13.18 -0.62 -10.34
N CYS A 72 12.60 -1.27 -11.33
CA CYS A 72 13.22 -1.62 -12.59
C CYS A 72 12.53 -0.90 -13.74
N GLY A 73 13.14 -0.92 -14.92
CA GLY A 73 12.56 -0.33 -16.13
C GLY A 73 13.00 1.10 -16.36
N SER A 74 13.19 1.46 -17.64
CA SER A 74 13.70 2.76 -18.07
C SER A 74 12.60 3.77 -18.41
N VAL A 75 11.40 3.29 -18.80
CA VAL A 75 10.29 4.14 -19.21
C VAL A 75 9.18 4.11 -18.15
N ILE A 76 8.66 2.94 -17.84
CA ILE A 76 7.66 2.77 -16.78
C ILE A 76 8.30 1.90 -15.69
N PRO A 77 8.50 2.43 -14.47
CA PRO A 77 9.04 1.65 -13.37
C PRO A 77 8.11 0.47 -13.02
N PHE A 78 8.69 -0.61 -12.56
CA PHE A 78 7.97 -1.75 -12.02
C PHE A 78 8.77 -2.43 -10.91
N VAL A 79 8.11 -3.19 -10.05
CA VAL A 79 8.75 -3.98 -9.01
C VAL A 79 8.56 -5.47 -9.33
N ARG A 80 9.59 -6.27 -9.08
CA ARG A 80 9.55 -7.71 -9.30
C ARG A 80 8.91 -8.42 -8.13
N ILE A 81 8.14 -9.47 -8.42
CA ILE A 81 7.48 -10.28 -7.39
C ILE A 81 8.47 -10.83 -6.34
N ASN A 82 9.66 -11.24 -6.79
CA ASN A 82 10.68 -11.76 -5.89
C ASN A 82 11.21 -10.72 -4.90
N ASP A 83 11.30 -9.46 -5.30
CA ASP A 83 11.76 -8.38 -4.42
C ASP A 83 10.70 -8.03 -3.39
N VAL A 84 9.43 -7.99 -3.80
CA VAL A 84 8.30 -7.84 -2.87
C VAL A 84 8.25 -9.03 -1.91
N LYS A 85 8.41 -10.25 -2.41
CA LYS A 85 8.42 -11.45 -1.57
C LYS A 85 9.53 -11.44 -0.54
N LYS A 86 10.73 -10.97 -0.90
CA LYS A 86 11.84 -10.78 0.06
C LYS A 86 11.47 -9.80 1.18
N ALA A 87 10.87 -8.66 0.82
CA ALA A 87 10.43 -7.67 1.81
C ALA A 87 9.37 -8.24 2.77
N LEU A 88 8.39 -8.97 2.24
CA LEU A 88 7.34 -9.62 3.05
C LEU A 88 7.91 -10.72 3.95
N ASN A 89 8.83 -11.53 3.45
CA ASN A 89 9.50 -12.55 4.24
C ASN A 89 10.34 -11.93 5.36
N TRP A 90 11.01 -10.83 5.08
CA TRP A 90 11.76 -10.11 6.12
C TRP A 90 10.84 -9.58 7.21
N LEU A 91 9.69 -9.00 6.86
CA LEU A 91 8.66 -8.58 7.82
C LEU A 91 8.14 -9.76 8.63
N SER A 92 7.83 -10.87 7.96
CA SER A 92 7.32 -12.08 8.60
C SER A 92 8.30 -12.67 9.61
N PHE A 93 9.56 -12.75 9.25
CA PHE A 93 10.61 -13.25 10.14
C PHE A 93 10.80 -12.38 11.39
N ASN A 94 10.84 -11.06 11.20
CA ASN A 94 11.05 -10.12 12.30
C ASN A 94 9.81 -9.90 13.17
N HIS A 95 8.62 -10.20 12.66
CA HIS A 95 7.36 -10.06 13.39
C HIS A 95 7.33 -10.89 14.68
N THR A 96 7.79 -12.13 14.63
CA THR A 96 7.75 -13.04 15.77
C THR A 96 8.54 -12.51 16.97
N ALA A 97 9.71 -11.91 16.71
CA ALA A 97 10.58 -11.37 17.76
C ALA A 97 10.12 -9.99 18.29
N LYS A 98 9.32 -9.26 17.52
CA LYS A 98 8.98 -7.85 17.78
C LYS A 98 7.49 -7.53 17.64
N LEU A 99 6.61 -8.48 17.92
CA LEU A 99 5.17 -8.37 17.72
C LEU A 99 4.58 -7.10 18.34
N VAL A 100 4.91 -6.80 19.59
CA VAL A 100 4.39 -5.61 20.30
C VAL A 100 4.83 -4.32 19.62
N GLN A 101 6.09 -4.25 19.16
CA GLN A 101 6.60 -3.09 18.45
C GLN A 101 5.91 -2.92 17.08
N TYR A 102 5.65 -4.02 16.38
CA TYR A 102 4.96 -3.97 15.08
C TYR A 102 3.51 -3.50 15.23
N LYS A 103 2.80 -3.98 16.25
CA LYS A 103 1.43 -3.48 16.54
C LYS A 103 1.43 -1.97 16.80
N LYS A 104 2.35 -1.46 17.60
CA LYS A 104 2.49 -0.02 17.85
C LYS A 104 2.81 0.77 16.56
N LYS A 105 3.71 0.25 15.74
CA LYS A 105 4.06 0.87 14.45
C LYS A 105 2.88 0.89 13.48
N VAL A 106 2.12 -0.18 13.41
CA VAL A 106 0.91 -0.25 12.57
C VAL A 106 -0.10 0.82 12.98
N ILE A 107 -0.37 0.96 14.27
CA ILE A 107 -1.26 2.01 14.80
C ILE A 107 -0.73 3.41 14.43
N ALA A 108 0.56 3.64 14.55
CA ALA A 108 1.18 4.92 14.19
C ALA A 108 1.05 5.19 12.68
N ILE A 109 1.27 4.20 11.82
CA ILE A 109 1.11 4.32 10.37
C ILE A 109 -0.35 4.64 10.01
N GLN A 110 -1.31 3.98 10.64
CA GLN A 110 -2.74 4.25 10.44
C GLN A 110 -3.08 5.70 10.79
N LYS A 111 -2.60 6.21 11.93
CA LYS A 111 -2.81 7.59 12.35
C LYS A 111 -2.18 8.59 11.37
N VAL A 112 -0.99 8.33 10.89
CA VAL A 112 -0.33 9.17 9.86
C VAL A 112 -1.16 9.18 8.58
N GLN A 113 -1.67 8.04 8.15
CA GLN A 113 -2.51 7.96 6.94
C GLN A 113 -3.81 8.73 7.12
N GLN A 114 -4.47 8.63 8.27
CA GLN A 114 -5.67 9.43 8.59
C GLN A 114 -5.40 10.93 8.55
N ALA A 115 -4.28 11.37 9.15
CA ALA A 115 -3.88 12.77 9.13
C ALA A 115 -3.61 13.27 7.70
N LYS A 116 -2.91 12.49 6.89
CA LYS A 116 -2.69 12.80 5.46
C LYS A 116 -4.00 12.94 4.70
N ASN A 117 -4.94 12.02 4.88
CA ASN A 117 -6.24 12.08 4.21
C ASN A 117 -7.02 13.33 4.61
N SER A 118 -7.01 13.71 5.88
CA SER A 118 -7.64 14.92 6.39
C SER A 118 -7.03 16.19 5.76
N ILE A 119 -5.71 16.27 5.69
CA ILE A 119 -5.00 17.39 5.05
C ILE A 119 -5.32 17.49 3.56
N LEU A 120 -5.37 16.36 2.86
CA LEU A 120 -5.74 16.34 1.43
C LEU A 120 -7.17 16.82 1.20
N GLN A 121 -8.12 16.44 2.06
CA GLN A 121 -9.50 16.96 1.99
C GLN A 121 -9.56 18.47 2.20
N GLN A 122 -8.81 18.99 3.17
CA GLN A 122 -8.71 20.43 3.41
C GLN A 122 -8.13 21.17 2.21
N LEU A 123 -7.07 20.62 1.60
CA LEU A 123 -6.46 21.17 0.39
C LEU A 123 -7.45 21.21 -0.77
N GLN A 124 -8.20 20.14 -1.00
CA GLN A 124 -9.23 20.09 -2.05
C GLN A 124 -10.33 21.15 -1.82
N SER A 125 -10.77 21.32 -0.57
CA SER A 125 -11.76 22.34 -0.21
C SER A 125 -11.27 23.75 -0.49
N LEU A 126 -10.02 24.06 -0.16
CA LEU A 126 -9.39 25.36 -0.43
C LEU A 126 -9.25 25.59 -1.93
N GLN A 127 -8.84 24.59 -2.70
CA GLN A 127 -8.76 24.69 -4.16
C GLN A 127 -10.13 24.92 -4.80
N SER A 128 -11.18 24.28 -4.29
CA SER A 128 -12.56 24.51 -4.75
C SER A 128 -13.03 25.94 -4.45
N LEU A 129 -12.71 26.45 -3.26
CA LEU A 129 -13.00 27.83 -2.89
C LEU A 129 -12.29 28.84 -3.82
N GLN A 130 -11.02 28.62 -4.13
CA GLN A 130 -10.29 29.46 -5.09
C GLN A 130 -10.99 29.50 -6.44
N LYS A 131 -11.45 28.35 -6.96
CA LYS A 131 -12.17 28.27 -8.23
C LYS A 131 -13.47 29.09 -8.21
N VAL A 132 -14.23 29.01 -7.12
CA VAL A 132 -15.47 29.79 -6.96
C VAL A 132 -15.18 31.28 -6.95
N LEU A 133 -14.19 31.72 -6.17
CA LEU A 133 -13.80 33.14 -6.09
C LEU A 133 -13.34 33.68 -7.44
N VAL A 134 -12.54 32.93 -8.19
CA VAL A 134 -12.11 33.33 -9.54
C VAL A 134 -13.29 33.35 -10.49
N SER A 135 -14.21 32.40 -10.45
CA SER A 135 -15.44 32.41 -11.25
C SER A 135 -16.28 33.64 -10.98
N ASP A 136 -16.41 34.07 -9.75
CA ASP A 136 -17.16 35.28 -9.37
C ASP A 136 -16.51 36.58 -9.89
N LEU A 137 -15.16 36.60 -9.94
CA LEU A 137 -14.46 37.73 -10.55
C LEU A 137 -14.68 37.85 -12.06
N MET A 138 -14.98 36.75 -12.73
CA MET A 138 -15.17 36.69 -14.18
C MET A 138 -16.60 36.99 -14.63
N LYS A 139 -17.50 37.16 -13.69
CA LYS A 139 -18.89 37.60 -13.96
C LYS A 139 -18.93 39.12 -14.08
#